data_612ec4bf891ff189ccbfbc0b1f6a701c
#
_entry.id   612ec4bf891ff189ccbfbc0b1f6a701c
#
_cell.length_a   1.000
_cell.length_b   1.000
_cell.length_c   1.000
_cell.angle_alpha   90.00
_cell.angle_beta   90.00
_cell.angle_gamma   90.00
#
_symmetry.space_group_name_H-M   'P 1'
#
loop_
_entity.id
_entity.type
_entity.pdbx_description
1 polymer ?
#
loop_
_entity_poly.entity_id
_entity_poly.type
_entity_poly.pdbx_seq_one_letter_code
_entity_poly.pdbx_strand_id
1 'polypeptide(L)'
;REAGGITQHIGAYQVNYQGKKIVFLDTPGHEAFTAMRARGAQVTDVAILVVAADDGVMPQTLEAINHAKAAKVPIIVAINKMDRPGANPDHVKQQLAEHELIPEDWGGDTIMVPVSAHQKTGISELLEMILLVAEMQDLKANPSLPAHGTIIEAQLDKGRGPVATVLVQRGTLQIGDTIIAGTAYGKVRAMVNDRGEKVKKALPSTPVEVLGLNDVPLAGDI
;
A
#
# COMPACT_ATOMS: atom_id res chain seq x y z
N ARG A 1 -3.49 -19.29 1.44
CA ARG A 1 -3.22 -19.59 0.04
C ARG A 1 -4.33 -19.02 -0.84
N GLU A 2 -3.99 -18.53 -2.00
CA GLU A 2 -4.92 -17.89 -2.92
C GLU A 2 -5.71 -18.92 -3.71
N ALA A 3 -7.02 -18.70 -3.84
CA ALA A 3 -7.89 -19.55 -4.65
C ALA A 3 -7.79 -19.11 -6.11
N GLY A 4 -7.54 -20.04 -7.04
CA GLY A 4 -7.43 -19.76 -8.46
C GLY A 4 -6.25 -18.87 -8.82
N GLY A 5 -5.24 -18.74 -7.94
CA GLY A 5 -4.09 -17.88 -8.18
C GLY A 5 -4.36 -16.39 -8.00
N ILE A 6 -5.51 -16.01 -7.40
CA ILE A 6 -5.90 -14.63 -7.18
C ILE A 6 -5.68 -14.27 -5.71
N THR A 7 -5.00 -13.16 -5.45
CA THR A 7 -4.80 -12.64 -4.10
C THR A 7 -6.14 -12.18 -3.52
N GLN A 8 -6.49 -12.70 -2.33
CA GLN A 8 -7.77 -12.42 -1.67
C GLN A 8 -7.64 -11.45 -0.49
N HIS A 9 -6.46 -10.94 -0.21
CA HIS A 9 -6.21 -9.99 0.87
C HIS A 9 -5.08 -9.04 0.48
N ILE A 10 -4.96 -7.94 1.22
CA ILE A 10 -3.92 -6.95 0.99
C ILE A 10 -2.58 -7.50 1.47
N GLY A 11 -1.61 -7.58 0.58
CA GLY A 11 -0.24 -7.90 0.92
C GLY A 11 0.51 -6.66 1.38
N ALA A 12 1.38 -6.81 2.37
CA ALA A 12 2.21 -5.71 2.84
C ALA A 12 3.67 -6.16 2.90
N TYR A 13 4.58 -5.35 2.36
CA TYR A 13 6.01 -5.66 2.41
C TYR A 13 6.83 -4.36 2.41
N GLN A 14 8.05 -4.48 2.88
CA GLN A 14 8.92 -3.35 3.16
C GLN A 14 10.17 -3.39 2.28
N VAL A 15 10.56 -2.23 1.76
CA VAL A 15 11.78 -2.06 0.98
C VAL A 15 12.59 -0.93 1.61
N ASN A 16 13.91 -1.12 1.70
CA ASN A 16 14.83 -0.06 2.11
C ASN A 16 15.53 0.48 0.87
N TYR A 17 15.43 1.77 0.66
CA TYR A 17 16.06 2.44 -0.48
C TYR A 17 16.81 3.68 0.01
N GLN A 18 18.12 3.73 -0.22
CA GLN A 18 19.00 4.82 0.21
C GLN A 18 18.83 5.19 1.70
N GLY A 19 18.74 4.16 2.55
CA GLY A 19 18.56 4.33 3.98
C GLY A 19 17.17 4.69 4.44
N LYS A 20 16.22 4.79 3.53
CA LYS A 20 14.82 5.12 3.85
C LYS A 20 13.92 3.91 3.64
N LYS A 21 12.95 3.76 4.53
CA LYS A 21 12.01 2.65 4.51
C LYS A 21 10.76 3.02 3.71
N ILE A 22 10.40 2.15 2.76
CA ILE A 22 9.15 2.28 2.00
C ILE A 22 8.33 1.01 2.24
N VAL A 23 7.07 1.18 2.65
CA VAL A 23 6.15 0.07 2.84
C VAL A 23 5.15 0.06 1.70
N PHE A 24 5.08 -1.06 0.98
CA PHE A 24 4.13 -1.25 -0.10
C PHE A 24 2.93 -2.04 0.39
N LEU A 25 1.74 -1.55 0.10
CA LEU A 25 0.48 -2.28 0.28
C LEU A 25 -0.01 -2.68 -1.10
N ASP A 26 0.06 -3.97 -1.39
CA ASP A 26 -0.34 -4.52 -2.67
C ASP A 26 -1.80 -4.97 -2.61
N THR A 27 -2.64 -4.42 -3.48
CA THR A 27 -4.06 -4.76 -3.54
C THR A 27 -4.34 -5.60 -4.79
N PRO A 28 -5.29 -6.56 -4.70
CA PRO A 28 -5.68 -7.35 -5.87
C PRO A 28 -6.25 -6.48 -6.98
N GLY A 29 -5.88 -6.77 -8.23
CA GLY A 29 -6.36 -6.03 -9.39
C GLY A 29 -7.70 -6.50 -9.95
N HIS A 30 -8.29 -7.56 -9.38
CA HIS A 30 -9.54 -8.13 -9.85
C HIS A 30 -10.75 -7.32 -9.37
N GLU A 31 -11.77 -7.17 -10.21
CA GLU A 31 -12.96 -6.38 -9.89
C GLU A 31 -13.67 -6.82 -8.60
N ALA A 32 -13.63 -8.11 -8.30
CA ALA A 32 -14.26 -8.66 -7.11
C ALA A 32 -13.66 -8.11 -5.79
N PHE A 33 -12.51 -7.42 -5.86
CA PHE A 33 -11.80 -6.91 -4.69
C PHE A 33 -11.82 -5.39 -4.56
N THR A 34 -12.87 -4.75 -5.08
CA THR A 34 -13.07 -3.30 -5.02
C THR A 34 -12.92 -2.74 -3.60
N ALA A 35 -13.53 -3.39 -2.62
CA ALA A 35 -13.47 -2.94 -1.23
C ALA A 35 -12.04 -2.97 -0.68
N MET A 36 -11.22 -3.95 -1.10
CA MET A 36 -9.82 -4.03 -0.68
C MET A 36 -8.99 -2.89 -1.27
N ARG A 37 -9.24 -2.51 -2.54
CA ARG A 37 -8.55 -1.37 -3.14
C ARG A 37 -8.92 -0.06 -2.49
N ALA A 38 -10.19 0.15 -2.19
CA ALA A 38 -10.65 1.35 -1.49
C ALA A 38 -10.01 1.46 -0.11
N ARG A 39 -9.97 0.36 0.63
CA ARG A 39 -9.35 0.32 1.96
C ARG A 39 -7.85 0.57 1.88
N GLY A 40 -7.16 -0.03 0.91
CA GLY A 40 -5.74 0.20 0.70
C GLY A 40 -5.45 1.68 0.44
N ALA A 41 -6.24 2.34 -0.39
CA ALA A 41 -6.06 3.77 -0.68
C ALA A 41 -6.23 4.63 0.58
N GLN A 42 -7.14 4.27 1.48
CA GLN A 42 -7.40 5.05 2.70
C GLN A 42 -6.24 5.02 3.72
N VAL A 43 -5.39 3.99 3.67
CA VAL A 43 -4.30 3.85 4.65
C VAL A 43 -2.94 4.22 4.08
N THR A 44 -2.87 4.60 2.81
CA THR A 44 -1.59 4.92 2.15
C THR A 44 -1.34 6.42 2.08
N ASP A 45 -0.08 6.78 1.98
CA ASP A 45 0.37 8.17 1.85
C ASP A 45 0.52 8.58 0.39
N VAL A 46 0.84 7.62 -0.47
CA VAL A 46 1.03 7.81 -1.92
C VAL A 46 0.50 6.57 -2.62
N ALA A 47 -0.28 6.73 -3.66
CA ALA A 47 -0.77 5.63 -4.48
C ALA A 47 0.08 5.48 -5.74
N ILE A 48 0.50 4.27 -6.02
CA ILE A 48 1.21 3.93 -7.26
C ILE A 48 0.21 3.27 -8.21
N LEU A 49 -0.06 3.92 -9.32
CA LEU A 49 -0.93 3.39 -10.35
C LEU A 49 -0.08 2.75 -11.43
N VAL A 50 -0.16 1.43 -11.57
CA VAL A 50 0.61 0.70 -12.57
C VAL A 50 -0.25 0.50 -13.81
N VAL A 51 0.20 1.02 -14.95
CA VAL A 51 -0.50 0.91 -16.24
C VAL A 51 0.47 0.30 -17.24
N ALA A 52 0.02 -0.73 -17.94
CA ALA A 52 0.83 -1.37 -18.98
C ALA A 52 0.87 -0.51 -20.24
N ALA A 53 2.07 -0.27 -20.76
CA ALA A 53 2.27 0.58 -21.93
C ALA A 53 1.65 0.01 -23.21
N ASP A 54 1.43 -1.30 -23.27
CA ASP A 54 0.80 -1.98 -24.41
C ASP A 54 -0.73 -2.10 -24.28
N ASP A 55 -1.25 -2.24 -23.04
CA ASP A 55 -2.69 -2.40 -22.81
C ASP A 55 -3.42 -1.07 -22.59
N GLY A 56 -2.73 -0.09 -22.03
CA GLY A 56 -3.34 1.20 -21.70
C GLY A 56 -4.23 1.15 -20.46
N VAL A 57 -5.13 2.13 -20.38
CA VAL A 57 -6.04 2.29 -19.24
C VAL A 57 -7.18 1.28 -19.31
N MET A 58 -7.33 0.51 -18.25
CA MET A 58 -8.33 -0.54 -18.11
C MET A 58 -9.41 -0.12 -17.09
N PRO A 59 -10.56 -0.81 -17.01
CA PRO A 59 -11.58 -0.47 -16.02
C PRO A 59 -11.08 -0.46 -14.56
N GLN A 60 -10.22 -1.43 -14.20
CA GLN A 60 -9.61 -1.46 -12.86
C GLN A 60 -8.70 -0.26 -12.62
N THR A 61 -8.08 0.28 -13.67
CA THR A 61 -7.25 1.48 -13.59
C THR A 61 -8.10 2.68 -13.19
N LEU A 62 -9.26 2.84 -13.83
CA LEU A 62 -10.18 3.94 -13.52
C LEU A 62 -10.70 3.84 -12.10
N GLU A 63 -11.02 2.65 -11.65
CA GLU A 63 -11.47 2.40 -10.29
C GLU A 63 -10.38 2.79 -9.28
N ALA A 64 -9.13 2.40 -9.52
CA ALA A 64 -8.01 2.75 -8.66
C ALA A 64 -7.79 4.27 -8.59
N ILE A 65 -7.92 4.96 -9.73
CA ILE A 65 -7.84 6.43 -9.77
C ILE A 65 -8.93 7.05 -8.89
N ASN A 66 -10.16 6.56 -9.01
CA ASN A 66 -11.28 7.08 -8.23
C ASN A 66 -11.10 6.86 -6.72
N HIS A 67 -10.60 5.69 -6.32
CA HIS A 67 -10.31 5.41 -4.92
C HIS A 67 -9.22 6.32 -4.36
N ALA A 68 -8.16 6.53 -5.10
CA ALA A 68 -7.06 7.41 -4.67
C ALA A 68 -7.52 8.86 -4.57
N LYS A 69 -8.31 9.34 -5.53
CA LYS A 69 -8.87 10.70 -5.49
C LYS A 69 -9.83 10.88 -4.32
N ALA A 70 -10.69 9.89 -4.06
CA ALA A 70 -11.63 9.94 -2.94
C ALA A 70 -10.90 9.98 -1.59
N ALA A 71 -9.77 9.27 -1.49
CA ALA A 71 -8.93 9.28 -0.29
C ALA A 71 -8.00 10.51 -0.20
N LYS A 72 -7.97 11.35 -1.24
CA LYS A 72 -7.09 12.53 -1.33
C LYS A 72 -5.62 12.17 -1.22
N VAL A 73 -5.25 11.03 -1.83
CA VAL A 73 -3.89 10.53 -1.85
C VAL A 73 -3.23 10.93 -3.17
N PRO A 74 -1.99 11.48 -3.13
CA PRO A 74 -1.28 11.78 -4.37
C PRO A 74 -1.01 10.50 -5.17
N ILE A 75 -1.07 10.60 -6.49
CA ILE A 75 -0.90 9.47 -7.40
C ILE A 75 0.39 9.63 -8.18
N ILE A 76 1.21 8.57 -8.20
CA ILE A 76 2.35 8.44 -9.12
C ILE A 76 1.99 7.32 -10.08
N VAL A 77 2.20 7.54 -11.37
CA VAL A 77 1.92 6.55 -12.39
C VAL A 77 3.21 5.85 -12.80
N ALA A 78 3.22 4.52 -12.73
CA ALA A 78 4.28 3.69 -13.29
C ALA A 78 3.77 3.10 -14.62
N ILE A 79 4.35 3.53 -15.73
CA ILE A 79 4.00 2.99 -17.05
C ILE A 79 4.90 1.78 -17.28
N ASN A 80 4.35 0.59 -17.04
CA ASN A 80 5.10 -0.67 -17.09
C ASN A 80 5.12 -1.29 -18.47
N LYS A 81 5.90 -2.34 -18.61
CA LYS A 81 6.04 -3.11 -19.84
C LYS A 81 6.59 -2.28 -21.02
N MET A 82 7.48 -1.34 -20.71
CA MET A 82 8.12 -0.51 -21.75
C MET A 82 8.98 -1.31 -22.73
N ASP A 83 9.37 -2.53 -22.36
CA ASP A 83 10.11 -3.46 -23.21
C ASP A 83 9.24 -4.17 -24.25
N ARG A 84 7.92 -4.09 -24.14
CA ARG A 84 7.00 -4.76 -25.06
C ARG A 84 6.96 -4.06 -26.42
N PRO A 85 6.84 -4.84 -27.54
CA PRO A 85 6.79 -4.24 -28.88
C PRO A 85 5.62 -3.28 -29.12
N GLY A 86 4.51 -3.47 -28.42
CA GLY A 86 3.34 -2.59 -28.55
C GLY A 86 3.33 -1.43 -27.57
N ALA A 87 4.44 -1.17 -26.86
CA ALA A 87 4.49 -0.11 -25.84
C ALA A 87 4.27 1.27 -26.45
N ASN A 88 3.28 2.00 -25.92
CA ASN A 88 2.96 3.35 -26.37
C ASN A 88 2.68 4.23 -25.17
N PRO A 89 3.73 4.77 -24.51
CA PRO A 89 3.56 5.56 -23.31
C PRO A 89 2.78 6.86 -23.56
N ASP A 90 2.91 7.46 -24.72
CA ASP A 90 2.18 8.70 -25.05
C ASP A 90 0.68 8.47 -25.12
N HIS A 91 0.26 7.34 -25.64
CA HIS A 91 -1.15 6.97 -25.67
C HIS A 91 -1.70 6.77 -24.24
N VAL A 92 -0.93 6.12 -23.38
CA VAL A 92 -1.31 5.95 -21.97
C VAL A 92 -1.42 7.31 -21.27
N LYS A 93 -0.47 8.19 -21.50
CA LYS A 93 -0.50 9.55 -20.94
C LYS A 93 -1.74 10.32 -21.40
N GLN A 94 -2.09 10.18 -22.68
CA GLN A 94 -3.29 10.81 -23.24
C GLN A 94 -4.56 10.27 -22.57
N GLN A 95 -4.68 8.96 -22.41
CA GLN A 95 -5.81 8.34 -21.74
C GLN A 95 -5.93 8.80 -20.29
N LEU A 96 -4.82 8.88 -19.57
CA LEU A 96 -4.81 9.34 -18.19
C LEU A 96 -5.16 10.83 -18.08
N ALA A 97 -4.71 11.65 -19.04
CA ALA A 97 -5.06 13.06 -19.07
C ALA A 97 -6.56 13.28 -19.22
N GLU A 98 -7.27 12.42 -19.92
CA GLU A 98 -8.73 12.43 -20.03
C GLU A 98 -9.42 12.21 -18.70
N HIS A 99 -8.73 11.62 -17.73
CA HIS A 99 -9.20 11.39 -16.36
C HIS A 99 -8.54 12.32 -15.34
N GLU A 100 -8.06 13.47 -15.80
CA GLU A 100 -7.49 14.53 -14.96
C GLU A 100 -6.13 14.17 -14.32
N LEU A 101 -5.43 13.17 -14.86
CA LEU A 101 -4.05 12.88 -14.50
C LEU A 101 -3.15 13.35 -15.63
N ILE A 102 -2.75 14.59 -15.56
CA ILE A 102 -1.96 15.23 -16.61
C ILE A 102 -0.47 15.13 -16.28
N PRO A 103 0.36 14.55 -17.18
CA PRO A 103 1.79 14.42 -16.93
C PRO A 103 2.48 15.76 -16.68
N GLU A 104 3.52 15.75 -15.87
CA GLU A 104 4.33 16.96 -15.63
C GLU A 104 4.92 17.55 -16.91
N ASP A 105 5.39 16.70 -17.82
CA ASP A 105 5.96 17.12 -19.09
C ASP A 105 4.92 17.69 -20.06
N TRP A 106 3.63 17.56 -19.76
CA TRP A 106 2.52 18.16 -20.51
C TRP A 106 1.91 19.37 -19.78
N GLY A 107 2.60 19.89 -18.76
CA GLY A 107 2.14 21.03 -18.00
C GLY A 107 1.26 20.71 -16.80
N GLY A 108 1.09 19.44 -16.47
CA GLY A 108 0.33 18.99 -15.30
C GLY A 108 1.19 18.80 -14.07
N ASP A 109 0.66 18.07 -13.11
CA ASP A 109 1.31 17.83 -11.81
C ASP A 109 1.47 16.36 -11.46
N THR A 110 1.12 15.46 -12.36
CA THR A 110 1.21 14.02 -12.11
C THR A 110 2.55 13.47 -12.60
N ILE A 111 3.29 12.85 -11.70
CA ILE A 111 4.57 12.19 -12.02
C ILE A 111 4.26 10.85 -12.68
N MET A 112 4.80 10.64 -13.88
CA MET A 112 4.67 9.40 -14.62
C MET A 112 6.05 8.86 -14.96
N VAL A 113 6.35 7.64 -14.52
CA VAL A 113 7.67 7.02 -14.66
C VAL A 113 7.57 5.80 -15.57
N PRO A 114 8.25 5.80 -16.74
CA PRO A 114 8.32 4.60 -17.57
C PRO A 114 9.21 3.54 -16.89
N VAL A 115 8.68 2.32 -16.81
CA VAL A 115 9.40 1.22 -16.16
C VAL A 115 9.26 -0.06 -16.96
N SER A 116 10.16 -0.99 -16.73
CA SER A 116 10.02 -2.39 -17.12
C SER A 116 10.40 -3.25 -15.93
N ALA A 117 9.42 -3.86 -15.30
CA ALA A 117 9.68 -4.78 -14.20
C ALA A 117 10.46 -6.01 -14.68
N HIS A 118 10.22 -6.45 -15.90
CA HIS A 118 10.91 -7.58 -16.51
C HIS A 118 12.40 -7.29 -16.70
N GLN A 119 12.74 -6.12 -17.24
CA GLN A 119 14.13 -5.69 -17.46
C GLN A 119 14.73 -4.94 -16.28
N LYS A 120 13.95 -4.70 -15.23
CA LYS A 120 14.35 -3.95 -14.03
C LYS A 120 14.84 -2.54 -14.34
N THR A 121 14.25 -1.88 -15.33
CA THR A 121 14.55 -0.48 -15.69
C THR A 121 13.52 0.47 -15.09
N GLY A 122 13.94 1.67 -14.72
CA GLY A 122 13.08 2.72 -14.19
C GLY A 122 12.65 2.53 -12.74
N ILE A 123 12.99 1.42 -12.10
CA ILE A 123 12.55 1.11 -10.73
C ILE A 123 13.18 2.07 -9.72
N SER A 124 14.48 2.34 -9.84
CA SER A 124 15.15 3.31 -8.96
C SER A 124 14.56 4.69 -9.08
N GLU A 125 14.27 5.14 -10.29
CA GLU A 125 13.62 6.43 -10.54
C GLU A 125 12.23 6.47 -9.88
N LEU A 126 11.45 5.39 -10.00
CA LEU A 126 10.15 5.28 -9.36
C LEU A 126 10.27 5.41 -7.85
N LEU A 127 11.22 4.71 -7.23
CA LEU A 127 11.45 4.78 -5.79
C LEU A 127 11.85 6.20 -5.34
N GLU A 128 12.70 6.87 -6.13
CA GLU A 128 13.09 8.26 -5.86
C GLU A 128 11.90 9.20 -5.91
N MET A 129 11.00 9.01 -6.88
CA MET A 129 9.80 9.83 -7.00
C MET A 129 8.82 9.59 -5.85
N ILE A 130 8.69 8.35 -5.39
CA ILE A 130 7.88 8.02 -4.22
C ILE A 130 8.38 8.79 -2.99
N LEU A 131 9.69 8.76 -2.75
CA LEU A 131 10.30 9.47 -1.62
C LEU A 131 10.11 10.99 -1.74
N LEU A 132 10.26 11.53 -2.95
CA LEU A 132 10.09 12.94 -3.21
C LEU A 132 8.65 13.40 -2.90
N VAL A 133 7.65 12.68 -3.40
CA VAL A 133 6.25 12.99 -3.17
C VAL A 133 5.91 12.88 -1.67
N ALA A 134 6.41 11.85 -1.01
CA ALA A 134 6.21 11.67 0.43
C ALA A 134 6.80 12.86 1.22
N GLU A 135 7.99 13.31 0.85
CA GLU A 135 8.64 14.45 1.48
C GLU A 135 7.85 15.74 1.27
N MET A 136 7.33 15.95 0.05
CA MET A 136 6.51 17.11 -0.28
C MET A 136 5.20 17.13 0.52
N GLN A 137 4.67 15.97 0.90
CA GLN A 137 3.48 15.86 1.74
C GLN A 137 3.79 16.09 3.22
N ASP A 138 5.06 16.28 3.59
CA ASP A 138 5.53 16.47 4.96
C ASP A 138 5.04 15.35 5.89
N LEU A 139 5.21 14.10 5.45
CA LEU A 139 4.79 12.93 6.19
C LEU A 139 5.74 12.68 7.36
N LYS A 140 5.30 13.00 8.57
CA LYS A 140 6.09 12.79 9.78
C LYS A 140 5.36 11.85 10.73
N ALA A 141 6.02 10.74 11.06
CA ALA A 141 5.57 9.81 12.09
C ALA A 141 6.53 9.88 13.25
N ASN A 142 6.03 10.12 14.48
CA ASN A 142 6.86 10.23 15.67
C ASN A 142 6.86 8.89 16.41
N PRO A 143 8.00 8.16 16.48
CA PRO A 143 8.05 6.85 17.13
C PRO A 143 7.96 6.91 18.66
N SER A 144 8.08 8.08 19.27
CA SER A 144 7.99 8.22 20.73
C SER A 144 6.54 8.31 21.24
N LEU A 145 5.57 8.50 20.34
CA LEU A 145 4.16 8.56 20.71
C LEU A 145 3.55 7.15 20.85
N PRO A 146 2.42 7.01 21.55
CA PRO A 146 1.67 5.76 21.50
C PRO A 146 1.32 5.38 20.07
N ALA A 147 1.27 4.10 19.79
CA ALA A 147 1.01 3.61 18.45
C ALA A 147 -0.40 3.96 17.98
N HIS A 148 -0.49 4.35 16.73
CA HIS A 148 -1.75 4.52 16.04
C HIS A 148 -1.61 3.87 14.66
N GLY A 149 -2.52 3.00 14.32
CA GLY A 149 -2.42 2.28 13.07
C GLY A 149 -3.78 1.86 12.56
N THR A 150 -3.79 1.16 11.44
CA THR A 150 -5.01 0.68 10.79
C THR A 150 -4.94 -0.83 10.61
N ILE A 151 -6.06 -1.50 10.85
CA ILE A 151 -6.18 -2.94 10.58
C ILE A 151 -6.28 -3.13 9.06
N ILE A 152 -5.30 -3.78 8.47
CA ILE A 152 -5.29 -4.08 7.03
C ILE A 152 -6.16 -5.30 6.77
N GLU A 153 -6.00 -6.34 7.58
CA GLU A 153 -6.82 -7.54 7.53
C GLU A 153 -6.83 -8.22 8.91
N ALA A 154 -7.79 -9.10 9.13
CA ALA A 154 -7.89 -9.84 10.37
C ALA A 154 -8.59 -11.16 10.13
N GLN A 155 -8.22 -12.17 10.90
CA GLN A 155 -8.79 -13.50 10.76
C GLN A 155 -8.71 -14.27 12.09
N LEU A 156 -9.52 -15.29 12.21
CA LEU A 156 -9.44 -16.24 13.32
C LEU A 156 -8.58 -17.42 12.89
N ASP A 157 -7.43 -17.56 13.51
CA ASP A 157 -6.51 -18.68 13.27
C ASP A 157 -6.80 -19.78 14.27
N LYS A 158 -6.91 -21.03 13.81
CA LYS A 158 -7.26 -22.17 14.67
C LYS A 158 -6.23 -22.40 15.78
N GLY A 159 -4.97 -22.15 15.52
CA GLY A 159 -3.90 -22.36 16.49
C GLY A 159 -3.58 -21.14 17.34
N ARG A 160 -3.68 -19.96 16.76
CA ARG A 160 -3.23 -18.71 17.37
C ARG A 160 -4.35 -17.81 17.90
N GLY A 161 -5.61 -18.11 17.54
CA GLY A 161 -6.75 -17.27 17.89
C GLY A 161 -6.89 -16.08 16.94
N PRO A 162 -7.46 -14.97 17.40
CA PRO A 162 -7.58 -13.77 16.57
C PRO A 162 -6.21 -13.22 16.16
N VAL A 163 -6.01 -13.00 14.86
CA VAL A 163 -4.79 -12.45 14.29
C VAL A 163 -5.17 -11.24 13.45
N ALA A 164 -4.54 -10.10 13.70
CA ALA A 164 -4.77 -8.88 12.94
C ALA A 164 -3.46 -8.40 12.33
N THR A 165 -3.48 -8.04 11.04
CA THR A 165 -2.35 -7.38 10.42
C THR A 165 -2.59 -5.87 10.54
N VAL A 166 -1.67 -5.20 11.24
CA VAL A 166 -1.75 -3.78 11.55
C VAL A 166 -0.65 -3.04 10.80
N LEU A 167 -1.01 -1.95 10.13
CA LEU A 167 -0.03 -0.99 9.64
C LEU A 167 0.11 0.11 10.69
N VAL A 168 1.27 0.16 11.35
CA VAL A 168 1.57 1.22 12.32
C VAL A 168 1.85 2.50 11.55
N GLN A 169 1.05 3.54 11.77
CA GLN A 169 1.16 4.80 11.06
C GLN A 169 1.93 5.85 11.83
N ARG A 170 1.84 5.82 13.16
CA ARG A 170 2.61 6.69 14.04
C ARG A 170 2.82 6.01 15.40
N GLY A 171 3.82 6.46 16.14
CA GLY A 171 4.19 5.87 17.41
C GLY A 171 4.87 4.51 17.23
N THR A 172 5.08 3.83 18.33
CA THR A 172 5.70 2.51 18.36
C THR A 172 4.80 1.52 19.10
N LEU A 173 4.48 0.41 18.45
CA LEU A 173 3.72 -0.67 19.07
C LEU A 173 4.68 -1.67 19.67
N GLN A 174 4.43 -2.08 20.93
CA GLN A 174 5.30 -3.00 21.65
C GLN A 174 4.50 -4.14 22.26
N ILE A 175 5.16 -5.27 22.48
CA ILE A 175 4.58 -6.38 23.24
C ILE A 175 4.20 -5.89 24.64
N GLY A 176 3.01 -6.25 25.09
CA GLY A 176 2.47 -5.82 26.37
C GLY A 176 1.59 -4.59 26.31
N ASP A 177 1.61 -3.86 25.20
CA ASP A 177 0.72 -2.72 25.01
C ASP A 177 -0.74 -3.16 24.98
N THR A 178 -1.61 -2.37 25.58
CA THR A 178 -3.05 -2.56 25.44
C THR A 178 -3.51 -1.88 24.18
N ILE A 179 -4.22 -2.60 23.31
CA ILE A 179 -4.73 -2.07 22.05
C ILE A 179 -6.24 -2.20 21.97
N ILE A 180 -6.84 -1.26 21.23
CA ILE A 180 -8.26 -1.24 20.93
C ILE A 180 -8.38 -1.09 19.40
N ALA A 181 -9.13 -1.99 18.78
CA ALA A 181 -9.38 -1.94 17.34
C ALA A 181 -10.88 -2.12 17.13
N GLY A 182 -11.60 -1.02 16.92
CA GLY A 182 -13.06 -1.06 16.86
C GLY A 182 -13.64 -1.55 18.18
N THR A 183 -14.33 -2.69 18.15
CA THR A 183 -14.88 -3.34 19.35
C THR A 183 -13.96 -4.41 19.94
N ALA A 184 -12.87 -4.77 19.25
CA ALA A 184 -11.90 -5.73 19.75
C ALA A 184 -10.86 -5.03 20.63
N TYR A 185 -10.37 -5.72 21.66
CA TYR A 185 -9.34 -5.18 22.56
C TYR A 185 -8.48 -6.32 23.10
N GLY A 186 -7.36 -5.96 23.67
CA GLY A 186 -6.46 -6.94 24.30
C GLY A 186 -5.07 -6.37 24.52
N LYS A 187 -4.19 -7.19 25.06
CA LYS A 187 -2.76 -6.88 25.17
C LYS A 187 -2.03 -7.58 24.05
N VAL A 188 -1.06 -6.89 23.45
CA VAL A 188 -0.21 -7.47 22.43
C VAL A 188 0.62 -8.57 23.07
N ARG A 189 0.32 -9.82 22.71
CA ARG A 189 1.00 -11.00 23.23
C ARG A 189 2.22 -11.36 22.37
N ALA A 190 2.10 -11.21 21.09
CA ALA A 190 3.16 -11.48 20.13
C ALA A 190 2.94 -10.63 18.88
N MET A 191 4.02 -10.32 18.18
CA MET A 191 3.98 -9.67 16.87
C MET A 191 4.92 -10.40 15.92
N VAL A 192 4.50 -10.51 14.65
CA VAL A 192 5.27 -11.17 13.60
C VAL A 192 5.36 -10.19 12.42
N ASN A 193 6.57 -9.95 11.91
CA ASN A 193 6.78 -9.05 10.78
C ASN A 193 6.44 -9.73 9.45
N ASP A 194 6.61 -9.01 8.35
CA ASP A 194 6.31 -9.49 7.00
C ASP A 194 7.22 -10.64 6.53
N ARG A 195 8.32 -10.89 7.25
CA ARG A 195 9.23 -12.01 6.97
C ARG A 195 8.94 -13.25 7.81
N GLY A 196 7.88 -13.21 8.62
CA GLY A 196 7.54 -14.30 9.53
C GLY A 196 8.35 -14.34 10.81
N GLU A 197 9.11 -13.30 11.12
CA GLU A 197 9.95 -13.21 12.30
C GLU A 197 9.20 -12.57 13.47
N LYS A 198 9.39 -13.11 14.68
CA LYS A 198 8.83 -12.50 15.89
C LYS A 198 9.59 -11.23 16.23
N VAL A 199 8.87 -10.16 16.50
CA VAL A 199 9.46 -8.86 16.85
C VAL A 199 8.85 -8.33 18.13
N LYS A 200 9.60 -7.50 18.85
CA LYS A 200 9.17 -6.91 20.13
C LYS A 200 8.57 -5.52 19.95
N LYS A 201 8.92 -4.85 18.87
CA LYS A 201 8.48 -3.48 18.56
C LYS A 201 8.13 -3.37 17.09
N ALA A 202 7.14 -2.53 16.80
CA ALA A 202 6.80 -2.14 15.45
C ALA A 202 6.82 -0.62 15.35
N LEU A 203 7.73 -0.10 14.54
CA LEU A 203 7.92 1.33 14.30
C LEU A 203 6.92 1.86 13.28
N PRO A 204 6.78 3.19 13.13
CA PRO A 204 5.91 3.75 12.10
C PRO A 204 6.20 3.20 10.71
N SER A 205 5.14 3.08 9.90
CA SER A 205 5.16 2.48 8.56
C SER A 205 5.64 1.04 8.55
N THR A 206 5.32 0.29 9.61
CA THR A 206 5.71 -1.13 9.71
C THR A 206 4.44 -1.99 9.79
N PRO A 207 4.24 -2.92 8.84
CA PRO A 207 3.15 -3.90 8.95
C PRO A 207 3.56 -5.04 9.88
N VAL A 208 2.68 -5.42 10.79
CA VAL A 208 2.90 -6.57 11.69
C VAL A 208 1.61 -7.34 11.91
N GLU A 209 1.73 -8.65 12.07
CA GLU A 209 0.66 -9.46 12.61
C GLU A 209 0.68 -9.36 14.13
N VAL A 210 -0.48 -9.09 14.72
CA VAL A 210 -0.63 -8.92 16.17
C VAL A 210 -1.50 -10.03 16.72
N LEU A 211 -1.05 -10.63 17.80
CA LEU A 211 -1.77 -11.66 18.56
C LEU A 211 -2.11 -11.11 19.95
N GLY A 212 -3.24 -11.50 20.49
CA GLY A 212 -3.65 -11.11 21.84
C GLY A 212 -5.00 -10.43 21.93
N LEU A 213 -5.64 -10.12 20.80
CA LEU A 213 -6.99 -9.55 20.80
C LEU A 213 -8.03 -10.57 21.27
N ASN A 214 -9.09 -10.09 21.91
CA ASN A 214 -10.19 -10.93 22.37
C ASN A 214 -11.10 -11.41 21.25
N ASP A 215 -11.10 -10.72 20.12
CA ASP A 215 -11.94 -11.02 18.97
C ASP A 215 -11.26 -10.52 17.71
N VAL A 216 -11.83 -10.88 16.55
CA VAL A 216 -11.31 -10.43 15.24
C VAL A 216 -11.83 -9.03 14.95
N PRO A 217 -10.94 -8.03 14.80
CA PRO A 217 -11.37 -6.69 14.42
C PRO A 217 -11.76 -6.63 12.94
N LEU A 218 -12.47 -5.58 12.56
CA LEU A 218 -12.80 -5.34 11.16
C LEU A 218 -11.62 -4.68 10.45
N ALA A 219 -11.39 -5.06 9.22
CA ALA A 219 -10.40 -4.38 8.39
C ALA A 219 -10.81 -2.92 8.18
N GLY A 220 -9.86 -2.00 8.32
CA GLY A 220 -10.11 -0.57 8.33
C GLY A 220 -10.30 0.02 9.72
N ASP A 221 -10.42 -0.79 10.77
CA ASP A 221 -10.46 -0.31 12.15
C ASP A 221 -9.12 0.34 12.53
N ILE A 222 -9.19 1.31 13.42
CA ILE A 222 -8.04 2.11 13.83
C ILE A 222 -7.71 1.87 15.29
#